data_b73f709979a325cca55f3737a20da280
#
_entry.id   b73f709979a325cca55f3737a20da280
#
_cell.length_a   1.000
_cell.length_b   1.000
_cell.length_c   1.000
_cell.angle_alpha   90.00
_cell.angle_beta   90.00
_cell.angle_gamma   90.00
#
_symmetry.space_group_name_H-M   'P 1'
#
loop_
_entity.id
_entity.type
_entity.pdbx_description
1 polymer ?
#
loop_
_entity_poly.entity_id
_entity_poly.type
_entity_poly.pdbx_seq_one_letter_code
_entity_poly.pdbx_strand_id
1 'polypeptide(L)'
;MSLKKVFVNISCIYLEKGRSFKVSYKVYKLVMDKLNESNPSLDLSIEQSNKDVIGFIITTSTEINSIDVGVPKYPKNSRFIDVSIKLPLVNIVDNDSLLLFVNNLKEAITLSFDKLKVVTNRSISNIFELIKEELLKEDISYWLLKNNI
;
A
#
# COMPACT_ATOMS: atom_id res chain seq x y z
N MET A 1 -2.11 27.84 -5.12
CA MET A 1 -1.86 26.44 -4.67
C MET A 1 -1.62 25.59 -5.90
N SER A 2 -0.48 24.97 -5.99
CA SER A 2 -0.22 24.05 -7.10
C SER A 2 -0.03 22.64 -6.57
N LEU A 3 -0.80 21.71 -7.14
CA LEU A 3 -0.68 20.30 -6.83
C LEU A 3 0.42 19.68 -7.70
N LYS A 4 1.26 18.89 -7.09
CA LYS A 4 2.29 18.13 -7.79
C LYS A 4 1.86 16.68 -7.89
N LYS A 5 1.90 16.13 -9.10
CA LYS A 5 1.66 14.72 -9.32
C LYS A 5 2.79 13.90 -8.69
N VAL A 6 2.41 12.81 -8.01
CA VAL A 6 3.36 11.90 -7.37
C VAL A 6 3.08 10.48 -7.81
N PHE A 7 4.10 9.64 -7.69
CA PHE A 7 4.03 8.22 -7.98
C PHE A 7 3.98 7.47 -6.64
N VAL A 8 3.11 6.47 -6.55
CA VAL A 8 3.02 5.61 -5.36
C VAL A 8 3.89 4.37 -5.56
N ASN A 9 4.77 4.12 -4.63
CA ASN A 9 5.58 2.90 -4.59
C ASN A 9 5.35 2.17 -3.28
N ILE A 10 5.25 0.84 -3.33
CA ILE A 10 5.01 0.01 -2.15
C ILE A 10 6.15 -1.00 -2.02
N SER A 11 6.76 -1.01 -0.85
CA SER A 11 7.73 -2.02 -0.43
C SER A 11 7.19 -2.74 0.79
N CYS A 12 7.48 -4.03 0.94
CA CYS A 12 7.01 -4.79 2.08
C CYS A 12 8.16 -5.52 2.76
N ILE A 13 8.06 -5.63 4.09
CA ILE A 13 8.99 -6.35 4.95
C ILE A 13 8.20 -7.39 5.72
N TYR A 14 8.58 -8.64 5.57
CA TYR A 14 8.00 -9.74 6.35
C TYR A 14 8.98 -10.12 7.45
N LEU A 15 8.54 -9.97 8.71
CA LEU A 15 9.36 -10.28 9.88
C LEU A 15 9.34 -11.76 10.22
N GLU A 16 8.23 -12.45 9.94
CA GLU A 16 8.10 -13.88 10.18
C GLU A 16 8.72 -14.68 9.04
N LYS A 17 9.30 -15.82 9.40
CA LYS A 17 9.78 -16.81 8.43
C LYS A 17 8.60 -17.62 7.88
N GLY A 18 8.78 -18.20 6.70
CA GLY A 18 7.74 -18.96 6.03
C GLY A 18 7.01 -18.16 4.97
N ARG A 19 6.30 -18.83 4.08
CA ARG A 19 5.66 -18.19 2.92
C ARG A 19 4.19 -18.56 2.74
N SER A 20 3.68 -19.47 3.56
CA SER A 20 2.38 -20.10 3.34
C SER A 20 1.19 -19.14 3.38
N PHE A 21 1.37 -17.97 3.97
CA PHE A 21 0.29 -16.99 4.10
C PHE A 21 0.69 -15.58 3.67
N LYS A 22 1.74 -15.48 2.87
CA LYS A 22 2.21 -14.17 2.37
C LYS A 22 1.71 -13.94 0.96
N VAL A 23 1.27 -12.70 0.70
CA VAL A 23 0.90 -12.32 -0.66
C VAL A 23 2.15 -12.11 -1.52
N SER A 24 2.02 -12.39 -2.79
CA SER A 24 3.09 -12.14 -3.75
C SER A 24 3.18 -10.66 -4.10
N TYR A 25 4.28 -10.28 -4.74
CA TYR A 25 4.45 -8.93 -5.27
C TYR A 25 3.30 -8.53 -6.22
N LYS A 26 2.65 -9.48 -6.86
CA LYS A 26 1.54 -9.22 -7.78
C LYS A 26 0.40 -8.44 -7.12
N VAL A 27 0.11 -8.71 -5.84
CA VAL A 27 -0.93 -7.98 -5.10
C VAL A 27 -0.51 -6.53 -4.90
N TYR A 28 0.71 -6.31 -4.44
CA TYR A 28 1.22 -4.95 -4.23
C TYR A 28 1.33 -4.17 -5.53
N LYS A 29 1.75 -4.83 -6.62
CA LYS A 29 1.81 -4.20 -7.94
C LYS A 29 0.42 -3.80 -8.42
N LEU A 30 -0.58 -4.64 -8.23
CA LEU A 30 -1.97 -4.31 -8.58
C LEU A 30 -2.44 -3.08 -7.82
N VAL A 31 -2.17 -3.01 -6.53
CA VAL A 31 -2.53 -1.85 -5.70
C VAL A 31 -1.80 -0.59 -6.19
N MET A 32 -0.49 -0.69 -6.42
CA MET A 32 0.29 0.42 -6.96
C MET A 32 -0.26 0.93 -8.29
N ASP A 33 -0.53 0.02 -9.21
CA ASP A 33 -1.00 0.38 -10.55
C ASP A 33 -2.34 1.11 -10.48
N LYS A 34 -3.28 0.60 -9.67
CA LYS A 34 -4.59 1.22 -9.53
C LYS A 34 -4.53 2.59 -8.83
N LEU A 35 -3.68 2.72 -7.81
CA LEU A 35 -3.47 4.01 -7.16
C LEU A 35 -2.85 5.02 -8.12
N ASN A 36 -1.86 4.61 -8.90
CA ASN A 36 -1.19 5.50 -9.85
C ASN A 36 -2.09 5.90 -11.03
N GLU A 37 -2.99 5.02 -11.45
CA GLU A 37 -3.99 5.34 -12.46
C GLU A 37 -4.95 6.46 -12.02
N SER A 38 -5.11 6.67 -10.72
CA SER A 38 -5.95 7.73 -10.17
C SER A 38 -5.25 9.08 -10.07
N ASN A 39 -4.04 9.20 -10.59
CA ASN A 39 -3.25 10.43 -10.66
C ASN A 39 -3.09 11.13 -9.30
N PRO A 40 -2.48 10.46 -8.30
CA PRO A 40 -2.33 11.07 -6.98
C PRO A 40 -1.47 12.34 -7.05
N SER A 41 -1.91 13.36 -6.35
CA SER A 41 -1.26 14.67 -6.33
C SER A 41 -1.38 15.27 -4.94
N LEU A 42 -0.40 16.07 -4.55
CA LEU A 42 -0.43 16.79 -3.28
C LEU A 42 0.33 18.10 -3.39
N ASP A 43 0.03 19.00 -2.46
CA ASP A 43 0.72 20.29 -2.35
C ASP A 43 1.98 20.10 -1.51
N LEU A 44 3.13 20.43 -2.07
CA LEU A 44 4.43 20.30 -1.40
C LEU A 44 5.02 21.69 -1.19
N SER A 45 5.66 21.89 -0.03
CA SER A 45 6.40 23.11 0.25
C SER A 45 7.59 23.25 -0.72
N ILE A 46 8.13 24.46 -0.81
CA ILE A 46 9.31 24.73 -1.65
C ILE A 46 10.47 23.84 -1.22
N GLU A 47 10.65 23.62 0.09
CA GLU A 47 11.71 22.78 0.63
C GLU A 47 11.55 21.29 0.26
N GLN A 48 10.33 20.90 -0.08
CA GLN A 48 9.98 19.51 -0.43
C GLN A 48 9.66 19.35 -1.91
N SER A 49 9.96 20.38 -2.72
CA SER A 49 9.58 20.40 -4.15
C SER A 49 10.29 19.34 -4.99
N ASN A 50 11.38 18.75 -4.48
CA ASN A 50 12.07 17.66 -5.15
C ASN A 50 11.39 16.29 -4.96
N LYS A 51 10.36 16.19 -4.12
CA LYS A 51 9.65 14.95 -3.86
C LYS A 51 8.66 14.66 -4.98
N ASP A 52 8.65 13.44 -5.48
CA ASP A 52 7.69 13.01 -6.49
C ASP A 52 7.23 11.55 -6.30
N VAL A 53 7.65 10.90 -5.23
CA VAL A 53 7.26 9.52 -4.93
C VAL A 53 6.81 9.43 -3.48
N ILE A 54 5.61 8.84 -3.27
CA ILE A 54 5.19 8.40 -1.94
C ILE A 54 5.64 6.95 -1.80
N GLY A 55 6.59 6.71 -0.91
CA GLY A 55 7.12 5.37 -0.64
C GLY A 55 6.48 4.77 0.59
N PHE A 56 5.57 3.82 0.40
CA PHE A 56 5.00 3.05 1.50
C PHE A 56 5.92 1.89 1.85
N ILE A 57 6.28 1.79 3.13
CA ILE A 57 7.05 0.67 3.67
C ILE A 57 6.11 -0.09 4.59
N ILE A 58 5.68 -1.28 4.15
CA ILE A 58 4.69 -2.08 4.87
C ILE A 58 5.42 -3.16 5.66
N THR A 59 5.16 -3.20 6.96
CA THR A 59 5.63 -4.25 7.86
C THR A 59 4.44 -5.03 8.38
N THR A 60 4.48 -6.35 8.25
CA THR A 60 3.47 -7.24 8.82
C THR A 60 4.09 -8.13 9.88
N SER A 61 3.40 -8.35 10.97
CA SER A 61 3.89 -9.18 12.08
C SER A 61 2.73 -9.67 12.94
N THR A 62 2.89 -10.84 13.53
CA THR A 62 1.97 -11.38 14.53
C THR A 62 1.95 -10.53 15.81
N GLU A 63 3.00 -9.73 16.05
CA GLU A 63 3.09 -8.85 17.21
C GLU A 63 2.33 -7.53 16.99
N ILE A 64 1.93 -7.22 15.76
CA ILE A 64 1.16 -6.02 15.44
C ILE A 64 -0.32 -6.34 15.62
N ASN A 65 -0.99 -5.63 16.53
CA ASN A 65 -2.38 -5.89 16.88
C ASN A 65 -3.37 -4.97 16.17
N SER A 66 -2.90 -3.85 15.63
CA SER A 66 -3.75 -2.88 14.94
C SER A 66 -2.98 -2.19 13.84
N ILE A 67 -3.72 -1.64 12.89
CA ILE A 67 -3.16 -0.88 11.79
C ILE A 67 -2.56 0.41 12.34
N ASP A 68 -1.30 0.69 11.98
CA ASP A 68 -0.62 1.91 12.38
C ASP A 68 0.07 2.53 11.17
N VAL A 69 -0.10 3.85 11.02
CA VAL A 69 0.52 4.63 9.96
C VAL A 69 1.48 5.61 10.62
N GLY A 70 2.75 5.46 10.33
CA GLY A 70 3.79 6.34 10.85
C GLY A 70 3.73 7.72 10.22
N VAL A 71 4.25 8.69 10.96
CA VAL A 71 4.34 10.08 10.47
C VAL A 71 5.21 10.10 9.20
N PRO A 72 4.74 10.78 8.13
CA PRO A 72 5.55 10.89 6.91
C PRO A 72 6.90 11.54 7.17
N LYS A 73 7.93 11.01 6.54
CA LYS A 73 9.29 11.53 6.58
C LYS A 73 9.69 12.03 5.21
N TYR A 74 10.43 13.13 5.21
CA TYR A 74 10.90 13.79 3.98
C TYR A 74 12.43 13.81 3.99
N PRO A 75 13.09 12.69 3.66
CA PRO A 75 14.56 12.64 3.69
C PRO A 75 15.16 13.67 2.75
N LYS A 76 16.20 14.39 3.20
CA LYS A 76 16.92 15.31 2.37
C LYS A 76 17.55 14.56 1.18
N ASN A 77 17.59 15.20 0.02
CA ASN A 77 18.22 14.67 -1.19
C ASN A 77 17.57 13.38 -1.70
N SER A 78 16.30 13.13 -1.34
CA SER A 78 15.54 11.98 -1.81
C SER A 78 14.25 12.44 -2.49
N ARG A 79 13.85 11.73 -3.54
CA ARG A 79 12.58 11.93 -4.22
C ARG A 79 11.40 11.42 -3.39
N PHE A 80 11.67 10.66 -2.32
CA PHE A 80 10.65 9.92 -1.59
C PHE A 80 10.06 10.71 -0.43
N ILE A 81 8.75 10.57 -0.26
CA ILE A 81 8.05 10.83 0.98
C ILE A 81 7.84 9.46 1.60
N ASP A 82 8.54 9.16 2.69
CA ASP A 82 8.48 7.84 3.32
C ASP A 82 7.33 7.75 4.30
N VAL A 83 6.48 6.74 4.13
CA VAL A 83 5.35 6.46 5.03
C VAL A 83 5.47 5.02 5.52
N SER A 84 5.55 4.85 6.84
CA SER A 84 5.61 3.53 7.45
C SER A 84 4.20 3.04 7.77
N ILE A 85 3.89 1.83 7.31
CA ILE A 85 2.62 1.17 7.59
C ILE A 85 2.90 -0.14 8.33
N LYS A 86 2.22 -0.33 9.46
CA LYS A 86 2.26 -1.57 10.22
C LYS A 86 0.90 -2.25 10.15
N LEU A 87 0.90 -3.50 9.75
CA LEU A 87 -0.32 -4.30 9.61
C LEU A 87 -0.23 -5.58 10.41
N PRO A 88 -1.35 -6.00 11.04
CA PRO A 88 -1.41 -7.34 11.62
C PRO A 88 -1.18 -8.40 10.53
N LEU A 89 -0.46 -9.45 10.87
CA LEU A 89 -0.29 -10.57 9.97
C LEU A 89 -1.62 -11.30 9.80
N VAL A 90 -2.06 -11.44 8.56
CA VAL A 90 -3.25 -12.21 8.22
C VAL A 90 -2.80 -13.55 7.66
N ASN A 91 -3.32 -14.64 8.20
CA ASN A 91 -3.08 -15.98 7.67
C ASN A 91 -4.00 -16.18 6.45
N ILE A 92 -3.44 -16.03 5.26
CA ILE A 92 -4.23 -16.02 4.02
C ILE A 92 -4.35 -17.45 3.50
N VAL A 93 -5.55 -18.01 3.61
CA VAL A 93 -5.86 -19.38 3.23
C VAL A 93 -7.01 -19.48 2.21
N ASP A 94 -7.77 -18.39 2.03
CA ASP A 94 -8.92 -18.34 1.14
C ASP A 94 -9.16 -16.90 0.67
N ASN A 95 -10.19 -16.71 -0.16
CA ASN A 95 -10.52 -15.37 -0.67
C ASN A 95 -10.92 -14.41 0.46
N ASP A 96 -11.64 -14.87 1.47
CA ASP A 96 -12.07 -14.00 2.58
C ASP A 96 -10.88 -13.45 3.35
N SER A 97 -9.88 -14.27 3.64
CA SER A 97 -8.67 -13.81 4.33
C SER A 97 -7.81 -12.92 3.44
N LEU A 98 -7.76 -13.16 2.13
CA LEU A 98 -7.10 -12.26 1.19
C LEU A 98 -7.78 -10.89 1.18
N LEU A 99 -9.12 -10.87 1.13
CA LEU A 99 -9.86 -9.61 1.15
C LEU A 99 -9.72 -8.88 2.49
N LEU A 100 -9.61 -9.60 3.61
CA LEU A 100 -9.31 -8.98 4.90
C LEU A 100 -7.97 -8.26 4.88
N PHE A 101 -6.93 -8.89 4.35
CA PHE A 101 -5.63 -8.26 4.18
C PHE A 101 -5.74 -6.99 3.32
N VAL A 102 -6.44 -7.09 2.20
CA VAL A 102 -6.62 -5.95 1.27
C VAL A 102 -7.40 -4.82 1.92
N ASN A 103 -8.42 -5.15 2.75
CA ASN A 103 -9.15 -4.13 3.50
C ASN A 103 -8.27 -3.43 4.54
N ASN A 104 -7.38 -4.16 5.19
CA ASN A 104 -6.40 -3.55 6.11
C ASN A 104 -5.47 -2.59 5.35
N LEU A 105 -5.03 -2.99 4.19
CA LEU A 105 -4.19 -2.14 3.32
C LEU A 105 -4.96 -0.90 2.87
N LYS A 106 -6.22 -1.04 2.49
CA LYS A 106 -7.10 0.08 2.13
C LYS A 106 -7.20 1.10 3.26
N GLU A 107 -7.43 0.62 4.48
CA GLU A 107 -7.55 1.49 5.64
C GLU A 107 -6.25 2.25 5.89
N ALA A 108 -5.12 1.57 5.83
CA ALA A 108 -3.81 2.20 6.03
C ALA A 108 -3.52 3.26 4.96
N ILE A 109 -3.81 2.97 3.71
CA ILE A 109 -3.60 3.93 2.60
C ILE A 109 -4.55 5.12 2.72
N THR A 110 -5.80 4.89 3.11
CA THR A 110 -6.76 5.96 3.36
C THR A 110 -6.24 6.92 4.44
N LEU A 111 -5.78 6.37 5.57
CA LEU A 111 -5.21 7.16 6.65
C LEU A 111 -3.98 7.95 6.19
N SER A 112 -3.12 7.32 5.39
CA SER A 112 -1.90 7.96 4.87
C SER A 112 -2.23 9.11 3.93
N PHE A 113 -3.16 8.90 3.02
CA PHE A 113 -3.57 9.94 2.06
C PHE A 113 -4.25 11.10 2.76
N ASP A 114 -5.03 10.84 3.82
CA ASP A 114 -5.63 11.90 4.63
C ASP A 114 -4.55 12.73 5.34
N LYS A 115 -3.54 12.08 5.92
CA LYS A 115 -2.44 12.77 6.60
C LYS A 115 -1.61 13.62 5.64
N LEU A 116 -1.36 13.13 4.44
CA LEU A 116 -0.59 13.84 3.41
C LEU A 116 -1.45 14.80 2.61
N LYS A 117 -2.77 14.71 2.71
CA LYS A 117 -3.73 15.46 1.90
C LYS A 117 -3.56 15.18 0.41
N VAL A 118 -3.38 13.91 0.08
CA VAL A 118 -3.28 13.47 -1.31
C VAL A 118 -4.65 13.54 -1.98
N VAL A 119 -4.67 14.09 -3.18
CA VAL A 119 -5.88 14.18 -4.02
C VAL A 119 -5.77 13.17 -5.14
N THR A 120 -6.84 12.42 -5.36
CA THR A 120 -6.93 11.45 -6.46
C THR A 120 -8.19 11.74 -7.28
N ASN A 121 -8.21 11.30 -8.55
CA ASN A 121 -9.40 11.49 -9.39
C ASN A 121 -10.50 10.45 -9.13
N ARG A 122 -10.21 9.45 -8.28
CA ARG A 122 -11.19 8.48 -7.78
C ARG A 122 -11.02 8.36 -6.27
N SER A 123 -12.10 8.07 -5.55
CA SER A 123 -12.01 7.81 -4.11
C SER A 123 -11.21 6.53 -3.86
N ILE A 124 -10.56 6.45 -2.71
CA ILE A 124 -9.84 5.23 -2.31
C ILE A 124 -10.79 4.03 -2.27
N SER A 125 -12.02 4.23 -1.79
CA SER A 125 -13.02 3.16 -1.80
C SER A 125 -13.29 2.62 -3.19
N ASN A 126 -13.43 3.48 -4.19
CA ASN A 126 -13.65 3.06 -5.59
C ASN A 126 -12.44 2.35 -6.16
N ILE A 127 -11.24 2.85 -5.86
CA ILE A 127 -9.99 2.21 -6.30
C ILE A 127 -9.92 0.78 -5.75
N PHE A 128 -10.20 0.59 -4.47
CA PHE A 128 -10.13 -0.73 -3.85
C PHE A 128 -11.26 -1.67 -4.28
N GLU A 129 -12.42 -1.16 -4.70
CA GLU A 129 -13.43 -2.01 -5.33
C GLU A 129 -12.91 -2.60 -6.65
N LEU A 130 -12.21 -1.80 -7.46
CA LEU A 130 -11.56 -2.29 -8.68
C LEU A 130 -10.48 -3.31 -8.38
N ILE A 131 -9.69 -3.09 -7.32
CA ILE A 131 -8.66 -4.03 -6.89
C ILE A 131 -9.29 -5.37 -6.50
N LYS A 132 -10.36 -5.36 -5.70
CA LYS A 132 -11.06 -6.58 -5.27
C LYS A 132 -11.62 -7.34 -6.46
N GLU A 133 -12.21 -6.66 -7.44
CA GLU A 133 -12.70 -7.29 -8.66
C GLU A 133 -11.60 -8.03 -9.40
N GLU A 134 -10.43 -7.40 -9.54
CA GLU A 134 -9.28 -8.03 -10.19
C GLU A 134 -8.76 -9.25 -9.41
N LEU A 135 -8.69 -9.13 -8.08
CA LEU A 135 -8.23 -10.23 -7.24
C LEU A 135 -9.10 -11.47 -7.36
N LEU A 136 -10.42 -11.28 -7.49
CA LEU A 136 -11.37 -12.39 -7.56
C LEU A 136 -11.46 -13.04 -8.95
N LYS A 137 -10.82 -12.48 -9.97
CA LYS A 137 -10.76 -13.08 -11.31
C LYS A 137 -9.82 -14.28 -11.39
N GLU A 138 -8.86 -14.36 -10.47
CA GLU A 138 -7.86 -15.42 -10.44
C GLU A 138 -8.06 -16.30 -9.22
N ASP A 139 -7.60 -17.56 -9.31
CA ASP A 139 -7.53 -18.43 -8.14
C ASP A 139 -6.59 -17.81 -7.09
N ILE A 140 -6.89 -18.05 -5.81
CA ILE A 140 -6.11 -17.46 -4.71
C ILE A 140 -4.62 -17.81 -4.82
N SER A 141 -4.30 -19.00 -5.29
CA SER A 141 -2.90 -19.44 -5.44
C SER A 141 -2.07 -18.51 -6.35
N TYR A 142 -2.73 -17.81 -7.27
CA TYR A 142 -2.07 -16.85 -8.15
C TYR A 142 -1.48 -15.67 -7.36
N TRP A 143 -2.12 -15.29 -6.26
CA TRP A 143 -1.76 -14.11 -5.48
C TRP A 143 -0.84 -14.40 -4.29
N LEU A 144 -0.59 -15.66 -3.99
CA LEU A 144 0.24 -16.04 -2.86
C LEU A 144 1.68 -16.32 -3.29
N LEU A 145 2.61 -16.09 -2.36
CA LEU A 145 3.98 -16.52 -2.57
C LEU A 145 4.03 -18.05 -2.66
N LYS A 146 4.69 -18.54 -3.71
CA LYS A 146 4.90 -19.97 -3.86
C LYS A 146 5.92 -20.44 -2.82
N ASN A 147 5.63 -21.58 -2.19
CA ASN A 147 6.63 -22.27 -1.40
C ASN A 147 7.65 -22.89 -2.35
N ASN A 148 8.76 -22.20 -2.53
CA ASN A 148 9.91 -22.78 -3.19
C ASN A 148 10.68 -23.58 -2.14
N ILE A 149 10.67 -24.85 -2.30
CA ILE A 149 11.46 -25.75 -1.48
C ILE A 149 12.90 -25.73 -1.98
#